data_d313eebc43c1b3aabfeff5bfd2f1e952
#
_entry.id   d313eebc43c1b3aabfeff5bfd2f1e952
#
_cell.length_a   1.000
_cell.length_b   1.000
_cell.length_c   1.000
_cell.angle_alpha   90.00
_cell.angle_beta   90.00
_cell.angle_gamma   90.00
#
_symmetry.space_group_name_H-M   'P 1'
#
loop_
_entity.id
_entity.type
_entity.pdbx_description
1 polymer ?
#
loop_
_entity_poly.entity_id
_entity_poly.type
_entity_poly.pdbx_seq_one_letter_code
_entity_poly.pdbx_strand_id
1 'polypeptide(L)'
;FFAGGIGITPFLSMIMQLETSNGSWELHYATQTEELASYGEELKNKYPKKVNQYFDNAGQAIQLQKLLTTQPIGTHIYVCGPAGMIKWVTSTAKNVGWPTANVHSEEFLAPKPGKPFQVRLCKSALTIEVGENESLLEAMEREGVDAPFSCRGGACGQCETEIVELDGEVDHRDHWLEPEEQESGTKIMPCVSRFLGNSLVIDR
;
A
#
# COMPACT_ATOMS: atom_id res chain seq x y z
N PHE A 1 7.04 -11.66 -10.81
CA PHE A 1 6.14 -10.59 -10.38
C PHE A 1 4.69 -11.02 -10.51
N PHE A 2 3.87 -10.68 -9.50
CA PHE A 2 2.41 -10.86 -9.50
C PHE A 2 1.76 -9.51 -9.27
N ALA A 3 1.13 -8.95 -10.30
CA ALA A 3 0.46 -7.66 -10.27
C ALA A 3 -1.06 -7.80 -10.31
N GLY A 4 -1.78 -7.04 -9.47
CA GLY A 4 -3.23 -6.92 -9.50
C GLY A 4 -3.67 -5.47 -9.72
N GLY A 5 -4.33 -5.17 -10.85
CA GLY A 5 -4.77 -3.81 -11.17
C GLY A 5 -3.65 -2.79 -11.14
N ILE A 6 -3.82 -1.71 -10.35
CA ILE A 6 -2.79 -0.65 -10.20
C ILE A 6 -1.50 -1.14 -9.54
N GLY A 7 -1.48 -2.32 -8.93
CA GLY A 7 -0.29 -2.96 -8.37
C GLY A 7 0.79 -3.30 -9.39
N ILE A 8 0.56 -3.02 -10.68
CA ILE A 8 1.59 -3.08 -11.73
C ILE A 8 2.67 -2.00 -11.54
N THR A 9 2.34 -0.86 -10.95
CA THR A 9 3.19 0.33 -10.95
C THR A 9 4.58 0.15 -10.31
N PRO A 10 4.77 -0.51 -9.15
CA PRO A 10 6.10 -0.70 -8.60
C PRO A 10 6.97 -1.61 -9.48
N PHE A 11 6.36 -2.52 -10.23
CA PHE A 11 7.11 -3.45 -11.08
C PHE A 11 7.65 -2.82 -12.35
N LEU A 12 7.11 -1.67 -12.80
CA LEU A 12 7.61 -0.97 -13.99
C LEU A 12 9.08 -0.58 -13.82
N SER A 13 9.46 0.00 -12.68
CA SER A 13 10.84 0.38 -12.38
C SER A 13 11.75 -0.84 -12.19
N MET A 14 11.26 -1.89 -11.52
CA MET A 14 12.01 -3.13 -11.31
C MET A 14 12.28 -3.85 -12.64
N ILE A 15 11.29 -3.91 -13.54
CA ILE A 15 11.44 -4.48 -14.87
C ILE A 15 12.50 -3.71 -15.69
N MET A 16 12.44 -2.39 -15.67
CA MET A 16 13.44 -1.56 -16.35
C MET A 16 14.86 -1.83 -15.84
N GLN A 17 15.05 -1.95 -14.53
CA GLN A 17 16.33 -2.27 -13.94
C GLN A 17 16.82 -3.67 -14.33
N LEU A 18 15.95 -4.67 -14.28
CA LEU A 18 16.28 -6.04 -14.65
C LEU A 18 16.63 -6.17 -16.14
N GLU A 19 15.95 -5.47 -17.02
CA GLU A 19 16.30 -5.42 -18.45
C GLU A 19 17.69 -4.79 -18.69
N THR A 20 18.02 -3.74 -17.93
CA THR A 20 19.34 -3.09 -18.01
C THR A 20 20.47 -4.02 -17.52
N SER A 21 20.20 -4.83 -16.49
CA SER A 21 21.15 -5.76 -15.89
C SER A 21 21.13 -7.17 -16.49
N ASN A 22 20.34 -7.41 -17.55
CA ASN A 22 20.06 -8.73 -18.12
C ASN A 22 19.53 -9.72 -17.07
N GLY A 23 18.77 -9.25 -16.09
CA GLY A 23 18.12 -10.07 -15.08
C GLY A 23 16.96 -10.89 -15.65
N SER A 24 16.76 -12.09 -15.11
CA SER A 24 15.60 -12.92 -15.46
C SER A 24 14.36 -12.49 -14.69
N TRP A 25 13.22 -12.35 -15.37
CA TRP A 25 11.94 -12.02 -14.75
C TRP A 25 10.76 -12.50 -15.59
N GLU A 26 9.62 -12.68 -14.93
CA GLU A 26 8.33 -12.98 -15.51
C GLU A 26 7.26 -12.19 -14.78
N LEU A 27 6.27 -11.68 -15.49
CA LEU A 27 5.13 -10.94 -14.95
C LEU A 27 3.83 -11.70 -15.18
N HIS A 28 3.08 -11.90 -14.10
CA HIS A 28 1.69 -12.36 -14.08
C HIS A 28 0.80 -11.20 -13.67
N TYR A 29 0.05 -10.62 -14.61
CA TYR A 29 -0.74 -9.42 -14.42
C TYR A 29 -2.22 -9.74 -14.55
N ALA A 30 -2.95 -9.61 -13.45
CA ALA A 30 -4.38 -9.84 -13.35
C ALA A 30 -5.18 -8.55 -13.23
N THR A 31 -6.26 -8.44 -14.01
CA THR A 31 -7.23 -7.34 -13.96
C THR A 31 -8.64 -7.87 -14.20
N GLN A 32 -9.65 -7.09 -13.86
CA GLN A 32 -11.04 -7.47 -14.09
C GLN A 32 -11.35 -7.58 -15.61
N THR A 33 -10.86 -6.62 -16.38
CA THR A 33 -11.00 -6.58 -17.84
C THR A 33 -9.70 -6.13 -18.49
N GLU A 34 -9.56 -6.30 -19.80
CA GLU A 34 -8.40 -5.86 -20.57
C GLU A 34 -8.24 -4.34 -20.55
N GLU A 35 -9.35 -3.58 -20.60
CA GLU A 35 -9.34 -2.11 -20.60
C GLU A 35 -8.80 -1.54 -19.29
N LEU A 36 -8.89 -2.29 -18.18
CA LEU A 36 -8.37 -1.91 -16.87
C LEU A 36 -6.88 -2.28 -16.68
N ALA A 37 -6.26 -2.93 -17.66
CA ALA A 37 -4.87 -3.31 -17.61
C ALA A 37 -3.94 -2.13 -17.97
N SER A 38 -3.75 -1.18 -17.04
CA SER A 38 -2.83 -0.07 -17.22
C SER A 38 -1.44 -0.57 -17.65
N TYR A 39 -0.85 0.01 -18.70
CA TYR A 39 0.42 -0.42 -19.31
C TYR A 39 0.40 -1.86 -19.88
N GLY A 40 -0.75 -2.55 -19.86
CA GLY A 40 -0.82 -3.97 -20.22
C GLY A 40 -0.43 -4.24 -21.68
N GLU A 41 -0.99 -3.47 -22.60
CA GLU A 41 -0.67 -3.59 -24.05
C GLU A 41 0.79 -3.25 -24.33
N GLU A 42 1.32 -2.15 -23.75
CA GLU A 42 2.72 -1.75 -23.93
C GLU A 42 3.68 -2.84 -23.44
N LEU A 43 3.46 -3.36 -22.23
CA LEU A 43 4.29 -4.41 -21.66
C LEU A 43 4.21 -5.71 -22.46
N LYS A 44 3.02 -6.08 -22.90
CA LYS A 44 2.82 -7.31 -23.70
C LYS A 44 3.50 -7.22 -25.06
N ASN A 45 3.41 -6.06 -25.72
CA ASN A 45 4.07 -5.82 -27.02
C ASN A 45 5.59 -5.80 -26.87
N LYS A 46 6.12 -5.18 -25.82
CA LYS A 46 7.55 -5.05 -25.57
C LYS A 46 8.19 -6.37 -25.08
N TYR A 47 7.45 -7.15 -24.27
CA TYR A 47 7.94 -8.37 -23.63
C TYR A 47 6.98 -9.57 -23.80
N PRO A 48 6.65 -9.98 -25.02
CA PRO A 48 5.58 -10.95 -25.30
C PRO A 48 5.79 -12.34 -24.67
N LYS A 49 7.04 -12.70 -24.35
CA LYS A 49 7.39 -13.99 -23.73
C LYS A 49 7.51 -13.93 -22.20
N LYS A 50 7.56 -12.73 -21.63
CA LYS A 50 7.76 -12.51 -20.19
C LYS A 50 6.49 -12.02 -19.48
N VAL A 51 5.50 -11.51 -20.23
CA VAL A 51 4.27 -10.93 -19.69
C VAL A 51 3.08 -11.83 -19.97
N ASN A 52 2.46 -12.30 -18.90
CA ASN A 52 1.24 -13.11 -18.91
C ASN A 52 0.10 -12.27 -18.31
N GLN A 53 -0.94 -12.03 -19.08
CA GLN A 53 -2.12 -11.29 -18.66
C GLN A 53 -3.29 -12.24 -18.40
N TYR A 54 -4.11 -11.89 -17.39
CA TYR A 54 -5.26 -12.66 -16.96
C TYR A 54 -6.43 -11.71 -16.71
N PHE A 55 -7.56 -11.99 -17.35
CA PHE A 55 -8.76 -11.17 -17.26
C PHE A 55 -9.90 -11.97 -16.63
N ASP A 56 -10.45 -11.46 -15.53
CA ASP A 56 -11.52 -12.14 -14.79
C ASP A 56 -12.77 -12.34 -15.65
N ASN A 57 -13.14 -11.32 -16.46
CA ASN A 57 -14.29 -11.41 -17.36
C ASN A 57 -14.12 -12.46 -18.46
N ALA A 58 -12.89 -12.87 -18.78
CA ALA A 58 -12.59 -13.94 -19.71
C ALA A 58 -12.42 -15.31 -19.02
N GLY A 59 -12.64 -15.39 -17.72
CA GLY A 59 -12.48 -16.62 -16.94
C GLY A 59 -11.04 -17.11 -16.84
N GLN A 60 -10.06 -16.24 -17.05
CA GLN A 60 -8.64 -16.56 -16.99
C GLN A 60 -8.14 -16.52 -15.57
N ALA A 61 -7.41 -17.53 -15.14
CA ALA A 61 -6.87 -17.63 -13.80
C ALA A 61 -5.39 -18.01 -13.78
N ILE A 62 -4.64 -17.40 -12.87
CA ILE A 62 -3.25 -17.75 -12.62
C ILE A 62 -3.18 -19.14 -11.98
N GLN A 63 -2.46 -20.07 -12.58
CA GLN A 63 -2.21 -21.39 -11.99
C GLN A 63 -1.06 -21.31 -10.98
N LEU A 64 -1.26 -20.55 -9.90
CA LEU A 64 -0.22 -20.12 -8.98
C LEU A 64 0.60 -21.28 -8.41
N GLN A 65 -0.05 -22.32 -7.88
CA GLN A 65 0.66 -23.46 -7.27
C GLN A 65 1.63 -24.12 -8.28
N LYS A 66 1.18 -24.33 -9.51
CA LYS A 66 2.01 -24.90 -10.59
C LYS A 66 3.19 -23.99 -10.92
N LEU A 67 2.95 -22.68 -11.04
CA LEU A 67 4.00 -21.71 -11.31
C LEU A 67 5.06 -21.70 -10.21
N LEU A 68 4.65 -21.68 -8.94
CA LEU A 68 5.58 -21.60 -7.82
C LEU A 68 6.41 -22.88 -7.62
N THR A 69 5.93 -24.04 -8.04
CA THR A 69 6.66 -25.31 -7.91
C THR A 69 7.64 -25.57 -9.05
N THR A 70 7.61 -24.77 -10.13
CA THR A 70 8.47 -24.96 -11.31
C THR A 70 9.56 -23.90 -11.48
N GLN A 71 9.65 -22.96 -10.55
CA GLN A 71 10.64 -21.87 -10.61
C GLN A 71 12.06 -22.35 -10.26
N PRO A 72 13.10 -21.74 -10.86
CA PRO A 72 14.50 -22.01 -10.49
C PRO A 72 14.80 -21.67 -9.04
N ILE A 73 15.75 -22.37 -8.45
CA ILE A 73 16.27 -22.05 -7.11
C ILE A 73 16.88 -20.63 -7.13
N GLY A 74 16.61 -19.84 -6.08
CA GLY A 74 17.07 -18.46 -5.99
C GLY A 74 16.12 -17.44 -6.62
N THR A 75 14.95 -17.89 -7.15
CA THR A 75 13.91 -16.97 -7.60
C THR A 75 13.29 -16.22 -6.41
N HIS A 76 12.94 -14.96 -6.61
CA HIS A 76 12.18 -14.13 -5.68
C HIS A 76 10.79 -13.84 -6.22
N ILE A 77 9.79 -13.87 -5.34
CA ILE A 77 8.42 -13.47 -5.60
C ILE A 77 8.23 -12.03 -5.13
N TYR A 78 7.61 -11.23 -5.98
CA TYR A 78 7.13 -9.89 -5.63
C TYR A 78 5.65 -9.82 -6.00
N VAL A 79 4.80 -9.46 -5.07
CA VAL A 79 3.35 -9.32 -5.28
C VAL A 79 2.87 -7.95 -4.84
N CYS A 80 2.09 -7.28 -5.71
CA CYS A 80 1.40 -6.05 -5.40
C CYS A 80 0.01 -6.05 -6.06
N GLY A 81 -1.02 -5.73 -5.29
CA GLY A 81 -2.40 -5.76 -5.75
C GLY A 81 -3.40 -5.77 -4.60
N PRO A 82 -4.65 -6.16 -4.84
CA PRO A 82 -5.65 -6.29 -3.79
C PRO A 82 -5.22 -7.22 -2.65
N ALA A 83 -5.60 -6.89 -1.40
CA ALA A 83 -5.20 -7.66 -0.21
C ALA A 83 -5.48 -9.17 -0.32
N GLY A 84 -6.60 -9.54 -0.97
CA GLY A 84 -6.92 -10.94 -1.25
C GLY A 84 -5.89 -11.64 -2.13
N MET A 85 -5.38 -10.95 -3.15
CA MET A 85 -4.33 -11.48 -4.05
C MET A 85 -3.00 -11.61 -3.32
N ILE A 86 -2.61 -10.60 -2.56
CA ILE A 86 -1.38 -10.63 -1.75
C ILE A 86 -1.42 -11.82 -0.79
N LYS A 87 -2.51 -11.96 -0.03
CA LYS A 87 -2.70 -13.08 0.90
C LYS A 87 -2.66 -14.43 0.19
N TRP A 88 -3.30 -14.54 -0.96
CA TRP A 88 -3.31 -15.77 -1.76
C TRP A 88 -1.91 -16.15 -2.25
N VAL A 89 -1.16 -15.21 -2.83
CA VAL A 89 0.21 -15.47 -3.32
C VAL A 89 1.15 -15.84 -2.18
N THR A 90 1.17 -15.06 -1.10
CA THR A 90 2.07 -15.28 0.04
C THR A 90 1.77 -16.59 0.79
N SER A 91 0.48 -16.91 0.99
CA SER A 91 0.09 -18.16 1.64
C SER A 91 0.38 -19.38 0.76
N THR A 92 0.16 -19.30 -0.55
CA THR A 92 0.49 -20.38 -1.47
C THR A 92 2.01 -20.63 -1.53
N ALA A 93 2.81 -19.57 -1.60
CA ALA A 93 4.27 -19.66 -1.57
C ALA A 93 4.74 -20.37 -0.29
N LYS A 94 4.23 -19.97 0.88
CA LYS A 94 4.52 -20.64 2.15
C LYS A 94 4.15 -22.12 2.14
N ASN A 95 2.97 -22.45 1.62
CA ASN A 95 2.46 -23.84 1.60
C ASN A 95 3.28 -24.76 0.68
N VAL A 96 3.88 -24.24 -0.39
CA VAL A 96 4.74 -25.01 -1.29
C VAL A 96 6.23 -24.92 -0.92
N GLY A 97 6.55 -24.33 0.26
CA GLY A 97 7.89 -24.39 0.84
C GLY A 97 8.85 -23.28 0.42
N TRP A 98 8.37 -22.13 -0.08
CA TRP A 98 9.26 -21.01 -0.41
C TRP A 98 9.86 -20.38 0.87
N PRO A 99 11.15 -20.03 0.84
CA PRO A 99 11.76 -19.28 1.94
C PRO A 99 11.08 -17.92 2.10
N THR A 100 10.78 -17.52 3.32
CA THR A 100 10.13 -16.22 3.60
C THR A 100 10.93 -15.04 3.06
N ALA A 101 12.27 -15.13 3.12
CA ALA A 101 13.18 -14.11 2.60
C ALA A 101 13.07 -13.89 1.07
N ASN A 102 12.47 -14.83 0.35
CA ASN A 102 12.30 -14.73 -1.10
C ASN A 102 10.89 -14.29 -1.51
N VAL A 103 10.00 -13.98 -0.56
CA VAL A 103 8.61 -13.58 -0.82
C VAL A 103 8.40 -12.16 -0.32
N HIS A 104 8.17 -11.24 -1.25
CA HIS A 104 8.02 -9.81 -1.01
C HIS A 104 6.62 -9.37 -1.42
N SER A 105 6.00 -8.52 -0.61
CA SER A 105 4.69 -7.95 -0.91
C SER A 105 4.66 -6.46 -0.66
N GLU A 106 3.95 -5.73 -1.51
CA GLU A 106 3.64 -4.33 -1.31
C GLU A 106 2.11 -4.16 -1.38
N GLU A 107 1.54 -3.54 -0.36
CA GLU A 107 0.12 -3.24 -0.29
C GLU A 107 -0.09 -1.73 -0.39
N PHE A 108 -0.94 -1.31 -1.34
CA PHE A 108 -1.36 0.08 -1.43
C PHE A 108 -2.54 0.27 -0.46
N LEU A 109 -2.22 0.80 0.71
CA LEU A 109 -3.22 1.06 1.72
C LEU A 109 -3.94 2.37 1.39
N ALA A 110 -5.21 2.29 1.00
CA ALA A 110 -6.11 3.41 1.17
C ALA A 110 -6.43 3.54 2.66
N PRO A 111 -6.51 4.75 3.21
CA PRO A 111 -6.95 4.94 4.59
C PRO A 111 -8.29 4.23 4.80
N LYS A 112 -8.35 3.31 5.77
CA LYS A 112 -9.62 2.62 6.08
C LYS A 112 -10.62 3.65 6.56
N PRO A 113 -11.90 3.57 6.14
CA PRO A 113 -12.96 4.43 6.65
C PRO A 113 -13.00 4.41 8.18
N GLY A 114 -13.43 5.51 8.77
CA GLY A 114 -13.62 5.60 10.21
C GLY A 114 -14.60 6.70 10.59
N LYS A 115 -14.96 6.80 11.86
CA LYS A 115 -15.88 7.85 12.30
C LYS A 115 -15.31 9.22 11.98
N PRO A 116 -16.11 10.16 11.45
CA PRO A 116 -15.69 11.54 11.29
C PRO A 116 -15.27 12.14 12.65
N PHE A 117 -14.29 13.04 12.61
CA PHE A 117 -13.82 13.75 13.81
C PHE A 117 -13.33 15.14 13.47
N GLN A 118 -13.20 15.98 14.49
CA GLN A 118 -12.61 17.30 14.37
C GLN A 118 -11.21 17.31 15.00
N VAL A 119 -10.33 18.14 14.43
CA VAL A 119 -8.99 18.36 14.96
C VAL A 119 -8.64 19.84 14.87
N ARG A 120 -8.04 20.38 15.93
CA ARG A 120 -7.49 21.73 15.98
C ARG A 120 -6.00 21.69 15.67
N LEU A 121 -5.58 22.50 14.74
CA LEU A 121 -4.20 22.70 14.33
C LEU A 121 -3.67 23.93 15.05
N CYS A 122 -2.75 23.77 16.01
CA CYS A 122 -2.39 24.87 16.90
C CYS A 122 -1.55 25.96 16.21
N LYS A 123 -0.67 25.63 15.27
CA LYS A 123 0.16 26.60 14.51
C LYS A 123 -0.64 27.37 13.47
N SER A 124 -1.54 26.69 12.76
CA SER A 124 -2.38 27.28 11.73
C SER A 124 -3.62 27.98 12.28
N ALA A 125 -3.91 27.79 13.58
CA ALA A 125 -5.12 28.27 14.27
C ALA A 125 -6.43 27.85 13.58
N LEU A 126 -6.43 26.69 12.87
CA LEU A 126 -7.56 26.13 12.18
C LEU A 126 -8.18 24.99 12.96
N THR A 127 -9.49 24.82 12.84
CA THR A 127 -10.19 23.59 13.20
C THR A 127 -10.73 22.98 11.92
N ILE A 128 -10.35 21.76 11.67
CA ILE A 128 -10.73 21.03 10.45
C ILE A 128 -11.58 19.81 10.77
N GLU A 129 -12.48 19.47 9.87
CA GLU A 129 -13.26 18.24 9.94
C GLU A 129 -12.61 17.17 9.05
N VAL A 130 -12.49 15.97 9.57
CA VAL A 130 -11.99 14.80 8.86
C VAL A 130 -13.15 13.88 8.58
N GLY A 131 -13.47 13.69 7.30
CA GLY A 131 -14.57 12.85 6.85
C GLY A 131 -14.39 11.36 7.10
N GLU A 132 -15.43 10.57 6.87
CA GLU A 132 -15.41 9.11 7.05
C GLU A 132 -14.37 8.42 6.15
N ASN A 133 -14.28 8.86 4.89
CA ASN A 133 -13.42 8.24 3.86
C ASN A 133 -12.19 9.08 3.53
N GLU A 134 -11.77 9.95 4.43
CA GLU A 134 -10.68 10.90 4.26
C GLU A 134 -9.68 10.71 5.40
N SER A 135 -8.39 10.75 5.12
CA SER A 135 -7.35 10.80 6.13
C SER A 135 -7.22 12.21 6.72
N LEU A 136 -6.64 12.32 7.92
CA LEU A 136 -6.31 13.62 8.50
C LEU A 136 -5.32 14.39 7.61
N LEU A 137 -4.39 13.71 6.95
CA LEU A 137 -3.47 14.32 6.00
C LEU A 137 -4.21 14.95 4.81
N GLU A 138 -5.15 14.22 4.20
CA GLU A 138 -5.96 14.74 3.08
C GLU A 138 -6.85 15.91 3.52
N ALA A 139 -7.40 15.87 4.73
CA ALA A 139 -8.16 16.98 5.29
C ALA A 139 -7.29 18.24 5.49
N MET A 140 -6.05 18.09 5.97
CA MET A 140 -5.11 19.20 6.07
C MET A 140 -4.75 19.77 4.68
N GLU A 141 -4.46 18.92 3.71
CA GLU A 141 -4.19 19.34 2.32
C GLU A 141 -5.38 20.10 1.71
N ARG A 142 -6.60 19.63 1.92
CA ARG A 142 -7.83 20.28 1.44
C ARG A 142 -7.96 21.71 2.01
N GLU A 143 -7.60 21.92 3.26
CA GLU A 143 -7.62 23.25 3.91
C GLU A 143 -6.35 24.07 3.65
N GLY A 144 -5.45 23.58 2.78
CA GLY A 144 -4.22 24.29 2.37
C GLY A 144 -3.13 24.30 3.45
N VAL A 145 -3.19 23.41 4.43
CA VAL A 145 -2.16 23.24 5.45
C VAL A 145 -1.05 22.35 4.92
N ASP A 146 0.17 22.88 4.88
CA ASP A 146 1.35 22.12 4.49
C ASP A 146 1.73 21.12 5.58
N ALA A 147 1.72 19.85 5.23
CA ALA A 147 2.13 18.75 6.11
C ALA A 147 3.07 17.82 5.33
N PRO A 148 4.25 17.50 5.88
CA PRO A 148 5.20 16.62 5.21
C PRO A 148 4.61 15.21 5.06
N PHE A 149 4.78 14.61 3.89
CA PHE A 149 4.39 13.22 3.64
C PHE A 149 5.26 12.57 2.56
N SER A 150 5.21 11.23 2.48
CA SER A 150 5.83 10.47 1.41
C SER A 150 4.97 9.26 1.04
N CYS A 151 4.90 8.21 1.87
CA CYS A 151 4.25 6.94 1.50
C CYS A 151 2.71 6.95 1.58
N ARG A 152 2.08 7.85 2.32
CA ARG A 152 0.63 7.89 2.64
C ARG A 152 0.06 6.57 3.20
N GLY A 153 0.92 5.64 3.62
CA GLY A 153 0.56 4.30 4.06
C GLY A 153 1.04 3.93 5.48
N GLY A 154 1.45 4.93 6.29
CA GLY A 154 1.80 4.70 7.68
C GLY A 154 3.14 4.00 7.93
N ALA A 155 4.05 3.96 6.92
CA ALA A 155 5.29 3.18 7.02
C ALA A 155 6.59 4.01 7.03
N CYS A 156 6.58 5.27 6.59
CA CYS A 156 7.81 6.03 6.38
C CYS A 156 8.13 7.10 7.45
N GLY A 157 7.21 7.38 8.36
CA GLY A 157 7.38 8.38 9.42
C GLY A 157 7.28 9.84 8.98
N GLN A 158 7.29 10.17 7.69
CA GLN A 158 7.38 11.56 7.21
C GLN A 158 6.23 12.47 7.66
N CYS A 159 5.05 11.91 7.88
CA CYS A 159 3.89 12.68 8.34
C CYS A 159 3.73 12.68 9.87
N GLU A 160 4.68 12.12 10.63
CA GLU A 160 4.62 12.11 12.10
C GLU A 160 4.33 13.52 12.63
N THR A 161 3.35 13.61 13.52
CA THR A 161 2.87 14.88 14.07
C THR A 161 2.66 14.75 15.57
N GLU A 162 3.16 15.71 16.33
CA GLU A 162 2.97 15.76 17.77
C GLU A 162 1.53 16.13 18.15
N ILE A 163 1.02 15.47 19.18
CA ILE A 163 -0.26 15.76 19.81
C ILE A 163 0.00 16.73 20.97
N VAL A 164 -0.69 17.85 20.96
CA VAL A 164 -0.60 18.90 21.99
C VAL A 164 -1.63 18.67 23.10
N GLU A 165 -2.86 18.30 22.70
CA GLU A 165 -3.94 17.96 23.63
C GLU A 165 -4.70 16.76 23.10
N LEU A 166 -5.03 15.80 23.98
CA LEU A 166 -5.78 14.59 23.65
C LEU A 166 -6.84 14.33 24.72
N ASP A 167 -8.12 14.44 24.34
CA ASP A 167 -9.26 13.95 25.13
C ASP A 167 -9.98 12.86 24.35
N GLY A 168 -9.44 11.65 24.45
CA GLY A 168 -9.88 10.48 23.71
C GLY A 168 -8.74 9.52 23.41
N GLU A 169 -8.85 8.79 22.30
CA GLU A 169 -7.91 7.75 21.89
C GLU A 169 -7.53 7.92 20.41
N VAL A 170 -6.28 7.66 20.09
CA VAL A 170 -5.80 7.56 18.70
C VAL A 170 -5.95 6.09 18.24
N ASP A 171 -6.73 5.87 17.19
CA ASP A 171 -6.77 4.60 16.47
C ASP A 171 -5.56 4.53 15.54
N HIS A 172 -4.45 4.06 16.09
CA HIS A 172 -3.19 3.89 15.37
C HIS A 172 -3.32 2.80 14.30
N ARG A 173 -3.02 3.16 13.05
CA ARG A 173 -3.10 2.27 11.88
C ARG A 173 -1.78 2.22 11.12
N ASP A 174 -0.77 2.82 11.68
CA ASP A 174 0.58 2.85 11.14
C ASP A 174 1.42 1.65 11.62
N HIS A 175 2.53 1.47 10.92
CA HIS A 175 3.58 0.49 11.23
C HIS A 175 4.90 1.19 11.58
N TRP A 176 4.85 2.50 11.86
CA TRP A 176 6.01 3.32 12.11
C TRP A 176 6.28 3.53 13.59
N LEU A 177 5.24 3.92 14.35
CA LEU A 177 5.38 4.15 15.78
C LEU A 177 5.48 2.82 16.52
N GLU A 178 6.46 2.73 17.44
CA GLU A 178 6.58 1.60 18.34
C GLU A 178 5.40 1.53 19.33
N PRO A 179 5.06 0.37 19.89
CA PRO A 179 3.92 0.21 20.80
C PRO A 179 3.92 1.21 21.97
N GLU A 180 5.09 1.49 22.54
CA GLU A 180 5.26 2.44 23.63
C GLU A 180 4.96 3.89 23.21
N GLU A 181 5.30 4.26 21.97
CA GLU A 181 4.98 5.57 21.39
C GLU A 181 3.48 5.70 21.12
N GLN A 182 2.85 4.64 20.61
CA GLN A 182 1.40 4.61 20.40
C GLN A 182 0.63 4.73 21.73
N GLU A 183 1.06 4.02 22.77
CA GLU A 183 0.46 4.08 24.11
C GLU A 183 0.65 5.44 24.79
N SER A 184 1.70 6.17 24.46
CA SER A 184 1.98 7.49 25.05
C SER A 184 0.94 8.55 24.68
N GLY A 185 0.23 8.39 23.57
CA GLY A 185 -0.74 9.36 23.07
C GLY A 185 -0.14 10.73 22.68
N THR A 186 1.18 10.78 22.45
CA THR A 186 1.89 12.03 22.14
C THR A 186 2.10 12.28 20.66
N LYS A 187 1.84 11.28 19.83
CA LYS A 187 2.07 11.34 18.40
C LYS A 187 0.91 10.74 17.60
N ILE A 188 0.75 11.19 16.36
CA ILE A 188 -0.20 10.64 15.40
C ILE A 188 0.43 10.59 14.01
N MET A 189 0.03 9.59 13.20
CA MET A 189 0.37 9.48 11.79
C MET A 189 -0.81 9.91 10.91
N PRO A 190 -0.92 11.20 10.52
CA PRO A 190 -2.09 11.76 9.84
C PRO A 190 -2.51 11.04 8.56
N CYS A 191 -1.60 10.35 7.89
CA CYS A 191 -1.91 9.67 6.64
C CYS A 191 -2.79 8.42 6.80
N VAL A 192 -2.83 7.81 8.00
CA VAL A 192 -3.58 6.55 8.22
C VAL A 192 -4.33 6.49 9.53
N SER A 193 -3.80 7.10 10.62
CA SER A 193 -4.38 7.02 11.96
C SER A 193 -5.61 7.91 12.09
N ARG A 194 -6.50 7.53 13.01
CA ARG A 194 -7.76 8.25 13.27
C ARG A 194 -7.89 8.60 14.74
N PHE A 195 -8.84 9.45 15.06
CA PHE A 195 -9.11 9.87 16.42
C PHE A 195 -10.53 9.48 16.84
N LEU A 196 -10.66 9.04 18.08
CA LEU A 196 -11.91 8.68 18.72
C LEU A 196 -11.99 9.42 20.06
N GLY A 197 -12.79 10.48 20.14
CA GLY A 197 -12.90 11.26 21.38
C GLY A 197 -13.56 12.61 21.17
N ASN A 198 -13.33 13.50 22.17
CA ASN A 198 -13.96 14.81 22.21
C ASN A 198 -13.07 15.92 21.65
N SER A 199 -11.76 15.86 21.91
CA SER A 199 -10.82 16.91 21.50
C SER A 199 -9.47 16.34 21.12
N LEU A 200 -9.00 16.74 19.94
CA LEU A 200 -7.64 16.50 19.46
C LEU A 200 -7.01 17.82 19.02
N VAL A 201 -5.85 18.14 19.56
CA VAL A 201 -5.03 19.28 19.12
C VAL A 201 -3.66 18.78 18.71
N ILE A 202 -3.22 19.14 17.51
CA ILE A 202 -1.93 18.73 16.97
C ILE A 202 -1.06 19.92 16.60
N ASP A 203 0.24 19.69 16.55
CA ASP A 203 1.27 20.70 16.25
C ASP A 203 1.42 20.95 14.75
N ARG A 204 0.38 21.62 14.14
CA ARG A 204 0.35 22.03 12.73
C ARG A 204 -0.29 23.41 12.54
#